data_65ed3411eb1968922f535faf2cb61b70
#
_entry.id   65ed3411eb1968922f535faf2cb61b70
#
_cell.length_a   1.000
_cell.length_b   1.000
_cell.length_c   1.000
_cell.angle_alpha   90.00
_cell.angle_beta   90.00
_cell.angle_gamma   90.00
#
_symmetry.space_group_name_H-M   'P 1'
#
loop_
_entity.id
_entity.type
_entity.pdbx_description
1 polymer ?
#
loop_
_entity_poly.entity_id
_entity_poly.type
_entity_poly.pdbx_seq_one_letter_code
_entity_poly.pdbx_strand_id
1 'polypeptide(L)'
;MLKRYFEKVWVQNTTLLALAGLLFYYFAFIFEFKYDFNWAVFTTEGQYGHMGHLMLDGLNTTISITLYSAALALILGIVFGLARLSSFKPIYWFATCYVELFRNTPLLVQLFFWNFAFPYAFPEEIRFQLYEMDFEFWVATIGCGIFTGSFMAEIIRAGIQSIPKGLLEASYSSGLNFPQTLRKIILPLSFREIIPPLGSEFLNNMKNTSLAMTIGVAEVVWSMQEVLSLTYHTFESLIAATLIYLFLSLVIATILNLVNVKLKIMPRGHEPLNRKVADALFRPLGWIENGLEYVFWYFRKAPDASRTVSPFSRFMKMASKYTVLASKWLFVAAMFYVLYKVVMAVAAFNFQIIWANLPALLFWRFPGGDETEFFMGLGGLAGALLMAVLSIGGSFIVGLFVGMGRTSRNRVIRIPCTLYIELVRAIPLILVIFWFYTVVLDIVFKVELHAFWAATIAMTFFFAAYIAETVRGGIENIPPGQVEAAKASGLSYFQTMRKIVLPQALKQMLPALVGMFIAAFKDTSLAYIIGVMELTRAAYAINNRLMVYPFEIYTTIAVLYFLFSYIMSLYAKRLERKLSPENVRIEM
;
A
#
# COMPACT_ATOMS: atom_id res chain seq x y z
N MET A 1 42.72 13.31 -13.70
CA MET A 1 41.26 13.11 -13.54
C MET A 1 40.92 12.47 -12.21
N LEU A 2 41.53 11.36 -11.81
CA LEU A 2 41.30 10.64 -10.52
C LEU A 2 41.56 11.54 -9.29
N LYS A 3 42.67 12.29 -9.23
CA LYS A 3 43.01 13.20 -8.11
C LYS A 3 41.93 14.25 -7.86
N ARG A 4 41.41 14.92 -8.92
CA ARG A 4 40.29 15.86 -8.84
C ARG A 4 38.98 15.19 -8.40
N TYR A 5 38.77 13.92 -8.76
CA TYR A 5 37.59 13.15 -8.34
C TYR A 5 37.67 12.84 -6.84
N PHE A 6 38.82 12.35 -6.35
CA PHE A 6 39.02 12.06 -4.92
C PHE A 6 38.95 13.33 -4.06
N GLU A 7 39.55 14.44 -4.49
CA GLU A 7 39.45 15.74 -3.80
C GLU A 7 37.97 16.18 -3.70
N LYS A 8 37.21 16.08 -4.79
CA LYS A 8 35.80 16.44 -4.79
C LYS A 8 34.95 15.54 -3.87
N VAL A 9 35.21 14.24 -3.84
CA VAL A 9 34.51 13.29 -2.96
C VAL A 9 34.89 13.54 -1.50
N TRP A 10 36.16 13.81 -1.23
CA TRP A 10 36.62 14.13 0.12
C TRP A 10 35.97 15.41 0.64
N VAL A 11 35.96 16.49 -0.14
CA VAL A 11 35.28 17.75 0.21
C VAL A 11 33.79 17.53 0.49
N GLN A 12 33.09 16.73 -0.32
CA GLN A 12 31.66 16.41 -0.08
C GLN A 12 31.45 15.63 1.21
N ASN A 13 32.28 14.66 1.51
CA ASN A 13 32.17 13.87 2.74
C ASN A 13 32.49 14.72 3.98
N THR A 14 33.53 15.59 3.92
CA THR A 14 33.86 16.51 5.03
C THR A 14 32.76 17.55 5.24
N THR A 15 32.12 18.05 4.18
CA THR A 15 30.97 18.94 4.28
C THR A 15 29.78 18.24 4.94
N LEU A 16 29.50 16.99 4.60
CA LEU A 16 28.44 16.19 5.25
C LEU A 16 28.71 15.97 6.74
N LEU A 17 29.95 15.61 7.08
CA LEU A 17 30.35 15.43 8.47
C LEU A 17 30.27 16.74 9.26
N ALA A 18 30.67 17.87 8.63
CA ALA A 18 30.58 19.19 9.25
C ALA A 18 29.09 19.60 9.47
N LEU A 19 28.22 19.36 8.49
CA LEU A 19 26.77 19.61 8.64
C LEU A 19 26.16 18.71 9.70
N ALA A 20 26.49 17.42 9.73
CA ALA A 20 26.03 16.49 10.76
C ALA A 20 26.54 16.92 12.15
N GLY A 21 27.80 17.36 12.25
CA GLY A 21 28.38 17.88 13.50
C GLY A 21 27.72 19.20 13.95
N LEU A 22 27.40 20.10 13.02
CA LEU A 22 26.64 21.32 13.32
C LEU A 22 25.21 21.04 13.77
N LEU A 23 24.53 20.12 13.12
CA LEU A 23 23.20 19.66 13.54
C LEU A 23 23.26 19.02 14.92
N PHE A 24 24.23 18.13 15.16
CA PHE A 24 24.44 17.51 16.46
C PHE A 24 24.73 18.57 17.53
N TYR A 25 25.64 19.52 17.26
CA TYR A 25 25.95 20.62 18.16
C TYR A 25 24.72 21.48 18.48
N TYR A 26 23.93 21.81 17.46
CA TYR A 26 22.68 22.57 17.64
C TYR A 26 21.71 21.83 18.56
N PHE A 27 21.45 20.54 18.29
CA PHE A 27 20.51 19.75 19.11
C PHE A 27 21.07 19.39 20.49
N ALA A 28 22.38 19.23 20.64
CA ALA A 28 23.00 18.87 21.93
C ALA A 28 23.23 20.05 22.87
N PHE A 29 23.48 21.26 22.31
CA PHE A 29 23.96 22.39 23.11
C PHE A 29 23.13 23.70 22.95
N ILE A 30 22.46 23.90 21.83
CA ILE A 30 21.68 25.12 21.60
C ILE A 30 20.20 24.87 21.81
N PHE A 31 19.71 23.72 21.36
CA PHE A 31 18.31 23.33 21.53
C PHE A 31 18.12 22.77 22.94
N GLU A 32 17.57 23.56 23.84
CA GLU A 32 17.20 23.12 25.19
C GLU A 32 16.03 22.15 25.10
N PHE A 33 16.38 20.88 24.93
CA PHE A 33 15.42 19.79 24.92
C PHE A 33 15.12 19.41 26.41
N LYS A 34 14.07 19.98 26.95
CA LYS A 34 13.62 19.71 28.33
C LYS A 34 12.77 18.44 28.38
N TYR A 35 13.38 17.29 28.13
CA TYR A 35 12.72 16.00 28.24
C TYR A 35 13.68 15.01 28.89
N ASP A 36 13.23 14.38 29.96
CA ASP A 36 14.00 13.38 30.70
C ASP A 36 13.72 11.99 30.13
N PHE A 37 14.65 11.48 29.34
CA PHE A 37 14.53 10.14 28.75
C PHE A 37 14.66 9.06 29.82
N ASN A 38 13.69 8.16 29.88
CA ASN A 38 13.68 7.01 30.78
C ASN A 38 13.43 5.69 30.03
N TRP A 39 14.49 5.13 29.46
CA TRP A 39 14.43 3.83 28.77
C TRP A 39 14.20 2.65 29.72
N ALA A 40 14.39 2.85 31.04
CA ALA A 40 14.13 1.83 32.05
C ALA A 40 12.64 1.40 32.08
N VAL A 41 11.73 2.22 31.52
CA VAL A 41 10.31 1.87 31.36
C VAL A 41 10.07 0.53 30.63
N PHE A 42 10.98 0.13 29.76
CA PHE A 42 10.90 -1.14 29.05
C PHE A 42 11.62 -2.31 29.71
N THR A 43 12.51 -2.07 30.67
CA THR A 43 13.46 -3.08 31.16
C THR A 43 13.38 -3.34 32.65
N THR A 44 12.82 -2.43 33.44
CA THR A 44 12.78 -2.59 34.90
C THR A 44 11.47 -3.17 35.42
N GLU A 45 11.54 -4.09 36.37
CA GLU A 45 10.41 -4.55 37.18
C GLU A 45 10.05 -3.47 38.21
N GLY A 46 9.25 -2.52 37.83
CA GLY A 46 8.71 -1.46 38.66
C GLY A 46 7.18 -1.40 38.56
N GLN A 47 6.61 -0.30 39.02
CA GLN A 47 5.15 -0.03 38.86
C GLN A 47 4.67 -0.23 37.42
N TYR A 48 5.58 -0.21 36.42
CA TYR A 48 5.34 -0.36 34.97
C TYR A 48 6.17 -1.51 34.38
N GLY A 49 6.57 -2.51 35.16
CA GLY A 49 7.53 -3.56 34.78
C GLY A 49 7.18 -4.47 33.61
N HIS A 50 6.02 -4.29 32.97
CA HIS A 50 5.59 -5.12 31.84
C HIS A 50 5.59 -4.39 30.49
N MET A 51 6.09 -3.16 30.39
CA MET A 51 5.97 -2.36 29.16
C MET A 51 6.79 -2.93 28.00
N GLY A 52 7.95 -3.53 28.27
CA GLY A 52 8.73 -4.25 27.25
C GLY A 52 8.00 -5.48 26.72
N HIS A 53 7.34 -6.25 27.60
CA HIS A 53 6.54 -7.42 27.21
C HIS A 53 5.34 -6.98 26.35
N LEU A 54 4.65 -5.89 26.74
CA LEU A 54 3.54 -5.35 25.97
C LEU A 54 3.95 -5.01 24.52
N MET A 55 5.13 -4.40 24.33
CA MET A 55 5.65 -4.11 22.99
C MET A 55 6.03 -5.38 22.22
N LEU A 56 6.54 -6.42 22.91
CA LEU A 56 6.84 -7.71 22.27
C LEU A 56 5.58 -8.49 21.90
N ASP A 57 4.54 -8.45 22.71
CA ASP A 57 3.24 -9.04 22.40
C ASP A 57 2.61 -8.34 21.21
N GLY A 58 2.66 -7.00 21.19
CA GLY A 58 2.23 -6.22 20.03
C GLY A 58 3.01 -6.55 18.77
N LEU A 59 4.33 -6.77 18.86
CA LEU A 59 5.15 -7.22 17.74
C LEU A 59 4.71 -8.60 17.23
N ASN A 60 4.45 -9.55 18.13
CA ASN A 60 3.97 -10.88 17.75
C ASN A 60 2.60 -10.81 17.05
N THR A 61 1.68 -9.99 17.55
CA THR A 61 0.37 -9.74 16.93
C THR A 61 0.53 -9.11 15.53
N THR A 62 1.39 -8.09 15.39
CA THR A 62 1.71 -7.45 14.10
C THR A 62 2.25 -8.46 13.09
N ILE A 63 3.19 -9.32 13.49
CA ILE A 63 3.76 -10.37 12.63
C ILE A 63 2.67 -11.37 12.23
N SER A 64 1.84 -11.81 13.17
CA SER A 64 0.78 -12.79 12.93
C SER A 64 -0.24 -12.26 11.93
N ILE A 65 -0.75 -11.04 12.12
CA ILE A 65 -1.66 -10.39 11.17
C ILE A 65 -0.99 -10.25 9.81
N THR A 66 0.29 -9.81 9.77
CA THR A 66 1.03 -9.64 8.52
C THR A 66 1.12 -10.95 7.73
N LEU A 67 1.47 -12.05 8.37
CA LEU A 67 1.65 -13.34 7.70
C LEU A 67 0.32 -13.92 7.20
N TYR A 68 -0.71 -13.93 8.05
CA TYR A 68 -2.01 -14.48 7.68
C TYR A 68 -2.71 -13.62 6.62
N SER A 69 -2.69 -12.30 6.77
CA SER A 69 -3.27 -11.40 5.77
C SER A 69 -2.50 -11.41 4.45
N ALA A 70 -1.17 -11.53 4.47
CA ALA A 70 -0.36 -11.66 3.26
C ALA A 70 -0.63 -12.96 2.50
N ALA A 71 -0.79 -14.08 3.21
CA ALA A 71 -1.17 -15.35 2.60
C ALA A 71 -2.57 -15.27 1.94
N LEU A 72 -3.55 -14.71 2.65
CA LEU A 72 -4.89 -14.49 2.11
C LEU A 72 -4.86 -13.54 0.91
N ALA A 73 -4.11 -12.43 1.00
CA ALA A 73 -3.96 -11.45 -0.07
C ALA A 73 -3.36 -12.07 -1.34
N LEU A 74 -2.36 -12.94 -1.18
CA LEU A 74 -1.75 -13.63 -2.31
C LEU A 74 -2.75 -14.58 -3.00
N ILE A 75 -3.51 -15.35 -2.22
CA ILE A 75 -4.55 -16.26 -2.74
C ILE A 75 -5.61 -15.46 -3.51
N LEU A 76 -6.17 -14.41 -2.88
CA LEU A 76 -7.17 -13.55 -3.51
C LEU A 76 -6.59 -12.83 -4.74
N GLY A 77 -5.35 -12.35 -4.63
CA GLY A 77 -4.63 -11.70 -5.72
C GLY A 77 -4.50 -12.59 -6.96
N ILE A 78 -4.11 -13.85 -6.76
CA ILE A 78 -4.01 -14.83 -7.85
C ILE A 78 -5.40 -15.12 -8.44
N VAL A 79 -6.37 -15.45 -7.59
CA VAL A 79 -7.73 -15.83 -8.04
C VAL A 79 -8.38 -14.68 -8.82
N PHE A 80 -8.43 -13.50 -8.24
CA PHE A 80 -9.10 -12.35 -8.87
C PHE A 80 -8.26 -11.71 -10.00
N GLY A 81 -6.93 -11.77 -9.91
CA GLY A 81 -6.05 -11.32 -10.99
C GLY A 81 -6.23 -12.16 -12.26
N LEU A 82 -6.27 -13.50 -12.13
CA LEU A 82 -6.55 -14.41 -13.24
C LEU A 82 -8.02 -14.31 -13.71
N ALA A 83 -8.97 -14.18 -12.79
CA ALA A 83 -10.39 -14.01 -13.11
C ALA A 83 -10.64 -12.75 -13.98
N ARG A 84 -9.86 -11.68 -13.79
CA ARG A 84 -9.93 -10.48 -14.64
C ARG A 84 -9.32 -10.64 -16.04
N LEU A 85 -8.68 -11.76 -16.32
CA LEU A 85 -8.23 -12.13 -17.66
C LEU A 85 -9.23 -13.05 -18.37
N SER A 86 -10.29 -13.49 -17.68
CA SER A 86 -11.27 -14.42 -18.22
C SER A 86 -12.07 -13.81 -19.37
N SER A 87 -12.25 -14.57 -20.45
CA SER A 87 -13.17 -14.26 -21.54
C SER A 87 -14.64 -14.40 -21.14
N PHE A 88 -14.94 -15.11 -20.06
CA PHE A 88 -16.29 -15.25 -19.53
C PHE A 88 -16.69 -14.01 -18.73
N LYS A 89 -17.51 -13.15 -19.32
CA LYS A 89 -17.86 -11.82 -18.78
C LYS A 89 -18.36 -11.79 -17.35
N PRO A 90 -19.22 -12.74 -16.85
CA PRO A 90 -19.65 -12.72 -15.46
C PRO A 90 -18.48 -12.86 -14.46
N ILE A 91 -17.51 -13.75 -14.70
CA ILE A 91 -16.32 -13.89 -13.87
C ILE A 91 -15.46 -12.61 -13.92
N TYR A 92 -15.26 -12.06 -15.12
CA TYR A 92 -14.55 -10.79 -15.32
C TYR A 92 -15.19 -9.64 -14.55
N TRP A 93 -16.51 -9.48 -14.63
CA TRP A 93 -17.22 -8.41 -13.94
C TRP A 93 -17.20 -8.58 -12.42
N PHE A 94 -17.39 -9.80 -11.93
CA PHE A 94 -17.30 -10.09 -10.50
C PHE A 94 -15.91 -9.76 -9.94
N ALA A 95 -14.86 -10.20 -10.62
CA ALA A 95 -13.49 -9.90 -10.22
C ALA A 95 -13.17 -8.40 -10.33
N THR A 96 -13.71 -7.72 -11.34
CA THR A 96 -13.54 -6.27 -11.50
C THR A 96 -14.27 -5.52 -10.39
N CYS A 97 -15.48 -5.93 -10.02
CA CYS A 97 -16.22 -5.35 -8.92
C CYS A 97 -15.44 -5.45 -7.59
N TYR A 98 -14.91 -6.65 -7.28
CA TYR A 98 -14.04 -6.83 -6.12
C TYR A 98 -12.86 -5.85 -6.11
N VAL A 99 -12.09 -5.82 -7.18
CA VAL A 99 -10.88 -4.99 -7.25
C VAL A 99 -11.21 -3.50 -7.17
N GLU A 100 -12.21 -3.03 -7.92
CA GLU A 100 -12.56 -1.61 -7.93
C GLU A 100 -13.19 -1.17 -6.60
N LEU A 101 -13.99 -2.01 -5.94
CA LEU A 101 -14.60 -1.70 -4.65
C LEU A 101 -13.54 -1.55 -3.55
N PHE A 102 -12.71 -2.58 -3.35
CA PHE A 102 -11.76 -2.60 -2.24
C PHE A 102 -10.57 -1.66 -2.46
N ARG A 103 -10.13 -1.45 -3.71
CA ARG A 103 -9.06 -0.46 -3.99
C ARG A 103 -9.49 0.99 -3.87
N ASN A 104 -10.77 1.30 -4.07
CA ASN A 104 -11.27 2.68 -4.05
C ASN A 104 -11.93 3.08 -2.73
N THR A 105 -11.94 2.21 -1.71
CA THR A 105 -12.36 2.53 -0.34
C THR A 105 -11.16 2.54 0.61
N PRO A 106 -11.12 3.42 1.63
CA PRO A 106 -10.05 3.41 2.64
C PRO A 106 -10.05 2.11 3.45
N LEU A 107 -8.87 1.58 3.77
CA LEU A 107 -8.77 0.37 4.61
C LEU A 107 -9.40 0.60 5.99
N LEU A 108 -9.18 1.75 6.61
CA LEU A 108 -9.78 2.07 7.91
C LEU A 108 -11.30 1.98 7.91
N VAL A 109 -11.94 2.53 6.87
CA VAL A 109 -13.41 2.46 6.70
C VAL A 109 -13.86 1.02 6.50
N GLN A 110 -13.09 0.20 5.78
CA GLN A 110 -13.36 -1.23 5.64
C GLN A 110 -13.25 -1.96 6.98
N LEU A 111 -12.21 -1.68 7.78
CA LEU A 111 -12.07 -2.28 9.12
C LEU A 111 -13.25 -1.89 10.02
N PHE A 112 -13.69 -0.64 10.00
CA PHE A 112 -14.87 -0.21 10.74
C PHE A 112 -16.14 -0.90 10.26
N PHE A 113 -16.32 -1.06 8.96
CA PHE A 113 -17.44 -1.80 8.41
C PHE A 113 -17.41 -3.26 8.88
N TRP A 114 -16.28 -3.95 8.74
CA TRP A 114 -16.16 -5.35 9.13
C TRP A 114 -16.32 -5.56 10.64
N ASN A 115 -15.85 -4.63 11.47
CA ASN A 115 -15.90 -4.74 12.92
C ASN A 115 -17.26 -4.32 13.49
N PHE A 116 -17.77 -3.18 13.08
CA PHE A 116 -18.96 -2.59 13.70
C PHE A 116 -20.26 -2.86 12.95
N ALA A 117 -20.23 -3.03 11.63
CA ALA A 117 -21.43 -3.20 10.81
C ALA A 117 -21.71 -4.66 10.42
N PHE A 118 -20.70 -5.37 9.96
CA PHE A 118 -20.85 -6.73 9.42
C PHE A 118 -21.48 -7.74 10.41
N PRO A 119 -21.19 -7.74 11.72
CA PRO A 119 -21.84 -8.65 12.66
C PRO A 119 -23.36 -8.52 12.70
N TYR A 120 -23.90 -7.34 12.42
CA TYR A 120 -25.35 -7.12 12.37
C TYR A 120 -26.03 -7.73 11.15
N ALA A 121 -25.30 -8.26 10.20
CA ALA A 121 -25.84 -9.05 9.10
C ALA A 121 -26.25 -10.47 9.54
N PHE A 122 -25.86 -10.88 10.76
CA PHE A 122 -26.13 -12.21 11.31
C PHE A 122 -27.17 -12.16 12.45
N PRO A 123 -27.89 -13.28 12.70
CA PRO A 123 -28.71 -13.45 13.90
C PRO A 123 -27.88 -13.24 15.18
N GLU A 124 -28.58 -12.90 16.26
CA GLU A 124 -27.93 -12.54 17.53
C GLU A 124 -27.07 -13.67 18.10
N GLU A 125 -27.51 -14.93 17.99
CA GLU A 125 -26.76 -16.10 18.46
C GLU A 125 -25.39 -16.22 17.74
N ILE A 126 -25.36 -16.04 16.41
CA ILE A 126 -24.13 -16.11 15.63
C ILE A 126 -23.23 -14.91 15.96
N ARG A 127 -23.82 -13.73 16.17
CA ARG A 127 -23.09 -12.53 16.53
C ARG A 127 -22.37 -12.68 17.86
N PHE A 128 -23.00 -13.28 18.87
CA PHE A 128 -22.35 -13.57 20.14
C PHE A 128 -21.19 -14.55 19.98
N GLN A 129 -21.37 -15.62 19.21
CA GLN A 129 -20.29 -16.57 18.92
C GLN A 129 -19.10 -15.94 18.22
N LEU A 130 -19.35 -14.98 17.30
CA LEU A 130 -18.26 -14.23 16.65
C LEU A 130 -17.45 -13.43 17.68
N TYR A 131 -18.09 -12.76 18.63
CA TYR A 131 -17.39 -11.97 19.65
C TYR A 131 -16.64 -12.81 20.70
N GLU A 132 -16.97 -14.10 20.86
CA GLU A 132 -16.23 -15.04 21.71
C GLU A 132 -14.89 -15.49 21.07
N MET A 133 -14.69 -15.25 19.77
CA MET A 133 -13.51 -15.68 19.01
C MET A 133 -12.66 -14.44 18.73
N ASP A 134 -11.63 -14.09 19.37
CA ASP A 134 -10.73 -12.98 19.01
C ASP A 134 -11.12 -12.21 17.72
N PHE A 135 -12.38 -11.73 17.72
CA PHE A 135 -13.08 -11.28 16.50
C PHE A 135 -12.32 -10.12 15.82
N GLU A 136 -11.85 -9.18 16.60
CA GLU A 136 -11.11 -8.01 16.12
C GLU A 136 -9.82 -8.41 15.41
N PHE A 137 -9.09 -9.41 15.93
CA PHE A 137 -7.89 -9.95 15.30
C PHE A 137 -8.19 -10.54 13.91
N TRP A 138 -9.29 -11.33 13.80
CA TRP A 138 -9.68 -11.92 12.53
C TRP A 138 -10.22 -10.88 11.56
N VAL A 139 -10.95 -9.88 12.04
CA VAL A 139 -11.41 -8.74 11.23
C VAL A 139 -10.21 -7.98 10.67
N ALA A 140 -9.19 -7.68 11.48
CA ALA A 140 -7.96 -7.03 11.03
C ALA A 140 -7.26 -7.88 9.96
N THR A 141 -7.11 -9.18 10.22
CA THR A 141 -6.41 -10.12 9.32
C THR A 141 -7.13 -10.26 7.99
N ILE A 142 -8.43 -10.51 8.01
CA ILE A 142 -9.24 -10.69 6.80
C ILE A 142 -9.38 -9.37 6.03
N GLY A 143 -9.63 -8.26 6.74
CA GLY A 143 -9.77 -6.93 6.14
C GLY A 143 -8.49 -6.48 5.43
N CYS A 144 -7.32 -6.61 6.08
CA CYS A 144 -6.03 -6.36 5.45
C CYS A 144 -5.77 -7.30 4.26
N GLY A 145 -6.13 -8.58 4.39
CA GLY A 145 -5.98 -9.57 3.32
C GLY A 145 -6.84 -9.27 2.10
N ILE A 146 -8.11 -8.92 2.28
CA ILE A 146 -9.03 -8.53 1.21
C ILE A 146 -8.55 -7.25 0.52
N PHE A 147 -8.19 -6.24 1.30
CA PHE A 147 -7.70 -4.96 0.78
C PHE A 147 -6.43 -5.16 -0.05
N THR A 148 -5.38 -5.74 0.53
CA THR A 148 -4.09 -5.98 -0.15
C THR A 148 -4.24 -6.93 -1.33
N GLY A 149 -5.09 -7.95 -1.22
CA GLY A 149 -5.42 -8.87 -2.32
C GLY A 149 -6.00 -8.18 -3.54
N SER A 150 -6.74 -7.09 -3.36
CA SER A 150 -7.28 -6.28 -4.47
C SER A 150 -6.17 -5.57 -5.26
N PHE A 151 -5.12 -5.10 -4.60
CA PHE A 151 -3.93 -4.53 -5.26
C PHE A 151 -3.08 -5.60 -5.93
N MET A 152 -2.86 -6.74 -5.25
CA MET A 152 -2.13 -7.88 -5.81
C MET A 152 -2.81 -8.45 -7.05
N ALA A 153 -4.16 -8.47 -7.10
CA ALA A 153 -4.91 -8.90 -8.28
C ALA A 153 -4.62 -8.03 -9.50
N GLU A 154 -4.52 -6.72 -9.31
CA GLU A 154 -4.18 -5.79 -10.38
C GLU A 154 -2.73 -5.94 -10.86
N ILE A 155 -1.79 -6.13 -9.93
CA ILE A 155 -0.38 -6.38 -10.23
C ILE A 155 -0.23 -7.66 -11.06
N ILE A 156 -0.90 -8.74 -10.67
CA ILE A 156 -0.85 -10.02 -11.38
C ILE A 156 -1.46 -9.88 -12.78
N ARG A 157 -2.62 -9.25 -12.89
CA ARG A 157 -3.25 -8.96 -14.18
C ARG A 157 -2.32 -8.14 -15.09
N ALA A 158 -1.77 -7.04 -14.56
CA ALA A 158 -0.90 -6.14 -15.31
C ALA A 158 0.40 -6.84 -15.75
N GLY A 159 1.02 -7.64 -14.88
CA GLY A 159 2.24 -8.37 -15.20
C GLY A 159 2.04 -9.46 -16.26
N ILE A 160 0.86 -10.09 -16.32
CA ILE A 160 0.54 -11.02 -17.42
C ILE A 160 0.28 -10.25 -18.72
N GLN A 161 -0.38 -9.11 -18.65
CA GLN A 161 -0.69 -8.28 -19.82
C GLN A 161 0.50 -7.46 -20.36
N SER A 162 1.58 -7.34 -19.61
CA SER A 162 2.81 -6.64 -20.04
C SER A 162 3.62 -7.43 -21.08
N ILE A 163 3.33 -8.72 -21.27
CA ILE A 163 4.07 -9.56 -22.22
C ILE A 163 3.75 -9.12 -23.66
N PRO A 164 4.78 -8.79 -24.47
CA PRO A 164 4.58 -8.36 -25.85
C PRO A 164 3.87 -9.40 -26.71
N LYS A 165 2.87 -8.97 -27.50
CA LYS A 165 2.12 -9.87 -28.42
C LYS A 165 3.01 -10.62 -29.40
N GLY A 166 4.08 -10.00 -29.88
CA GLY A 166 5.02 -10.64 -30.79
C GLY A 166 5.67 -11.91 -30.23
N LEU A 167 5.86 -11.99 -28.89
CA LEU A 167 6.35 -13.22 -28.25
C LEU A 167 5.31 -14.34 -28.27
N LEU A 168 4.02 -13.98 -28.16
CA LEU A 168 2.92 -14.95 -28.28
C LEU A 168 2.81 -15.46 -29.73
N GLU A 169 2.85 -14.56 -30.70
CA GLU A 169 2.80 -14.88 -32.13
C GLU A 169 4.00 -15.75 -32.54
N ALA A 170 5.21 -15.40 -32.11
CA ALA A 170 6.42 -16.20 -32.33
C ALA A 170 6.32 -17.61 -31.70
N SER A 171 5.70 -17.71 -30.52
CA SER A 171 5.52 -19.02 -29.87
C SER A 171 4.57 -19.93 -30.64
N TYR A 172 3.46 -19.37 -31.13
CA TYR A 172 2.50 -20.12 -31.97
C TYR A 172 3.10 -20.51 -33.33
N SER A 173 3.86 -19.59 -33.94
CA SER A 173 4.60 -19.88 -35.20
C SER A 173 5.65 -20.97 -35.00
N SER A 174 6.20 -21.11 -33.79
CA SER A 174 7.11 -22.22 -33.42
C SER A 174 6.39 -23.53 -33.08
N GLY A 175 5.06 -23.62 -33.28
CA GLY A 175 4.26 -24.83 -33.06
C GLY A 175 3.88 -25.07 -31.59
N LEU A 176 4.09 -24.10 -30.67
CA LEU A 176 3.67 -24.24 -29.28
C LEU A 176 2.15 -24.06 -29.19
N ASN A 177 1.48 -24.95 -28.46
CA ASN A 177 0.08 -24.78 -28.10
C ASN A 177 -0.05 -23.82 -26.90
N PHE A 178 -1.30 -23.35 -26.63
CA PHE A 178 -1.57 -22.39 -25.55
C PHE A 178 -0.99 -22.80 -24.17
N PRO A 179 -1.18 -24.05 -23.65
CA PRO A 179 -0.58 -24.47 -22.39
C PRO A 179 0.95 -24.43 -22.40
N GLN A 180 1.57 -24.76 -23.53
CA GLN A 180 3.03 -24.70 -23.68
C GLN A 180 3.53 -23.26 -23.72
N THR A 181 2.84 -22.37 -24.44
CA THR A 181 3.13 -20.94 -24.51
C THR A 181 2.97 -20.29 -23.13
N LEU A 182 1.86 -20.57 -22.45
CA LEU A 182 1.59 -20.06 -21.11
C LEU A 182 2.75 -20.42 -20.16
N ARG A 183 3.17 -21.67 -20.17
CA ARG A 183 4.14 -22.20 -19.23
C ARG A 183 5.58 -21.86 -19.55
N LYS A 184 5.97 -21.91 -20.83
CA LYS A 184 7.37 -21.71 -21.25
C LYS A 184 7.72 -20.24 -21.47
N ILE A 185 6.72 -19.39 -21.75
CA ILE A 185 6.91 -17.99 -22.15
C ILE A 185 6.21 -17.04 -21.21
N ILE A 186 4.86 -17.13 -21.08
CA ILE A 186 4.07 -16.14 -20.35
C ILE A 186 4.42 -16.16 -18.87
N LEU A 187 4.25 -17.29 -18.17
CA LEU A 187 4.46 -17.36 -16.72
C LEU A 187 5.87 -16.96 -16.29
N PRO A 188 6.98 -17.48 -16.90
CA PRO A 188 8.32 -17.10 -16.46
C PRO A 188 8.64 -15.62 -16.66
N LEU A 189 8.13 -15.02 -17.73
CA LEU A 189 8.32 -13.59 -17.98
C LEU A 189 7.43 -12.75 -17.05
N SER A 190 6.15 -13.12 -16.92
CA SER A 190 5.22 -12.43 -16.02
C SER A 190 5.68 -12.44 -14.57
N PHE A 191 6.22 -13.55 -14.06
CA PHE A 191 6.72 -13.61 -12.68
C PHE A 191 7.80 -12.57 -12.40
N ARG A 192 8.66 -12.26 -13.37
CA ARG A 192 9.70 -11.25 -13.23
C ARG A 192 9.14 -9.84 -13.11
N GLU A 193 8.06 -9.56 -13.85
CA GLU A 193 7.37 -8.28 -13.81
C GLU A 193 6.48 -8.15 -12.56
N ILE A 194 5.91 -9.27 -12.07
CA ILE A 194 4.97 -9.31 -10.95
C ILE A 194 5.69 -9.23 -9.59
N ILE A 195 6.80 -9.94 -9.41
CA ILE A 195 7.41 -10.11 -8.09
C ILE A 195 7.91 -8.81 -7.45
N PRO A 196 8.59 -7.87 -8.16
CA PRO A 196 9.01 -6.62 -7.55
C PRO A 196 7.85 -5.78 -6.99
N PRO A 197 6.76 -5.52 -7.73
CA PRO A 197 5.63 -4.77 -7.18
C PRO A 197 4.85 -5.56 -6.11
N LEU A 198 4.75 -6.90 -6.18
CA LEU A 198 4.19 -7.70 -5.08
C LEU A 198 4.97 -7.52 -3.79
N GLY A 199 6.30 -7.42 -3.89
CA GLY A 199 7.14 -7.15 -2.74
C GLY A 199 6.78 -5.83 -2.05
N SER A 200 6.51 -4.79 -2.82
CA SER A 200 6.05 -3.50 -2.26
C SER A 200 4.70 -3.62 -1.56
N GLU A 201 3.80 -4.46 -2.08
CA GLU A 201 2.50 -4.69 -1.44
C GLU A 201 2.62 -5.50 -0.14
N PHE A 202 3.56 -6.43 -0.02
CA PHE A 202 3.84 -7.10 1.26
C PHE A 202 4.33 -6.12 2.33
N LEU A 203 5.20 -5.17 1.95
CA LEU A 203 5.64 -4.10 2.85
C LEU A 203 4.48 -3.18 3.25
N ASN A 204 3.60 -2.82 2.31
CA ASN A 204 2.42 -2.02 2.59
C ASN A 204 1.44 -2.77 3.51
N ASN A 205 1.23 -4.08 3.27
CA ASN A 205 0.38 -4.92 4.11
C ASN A 205 0.87 -4.94 5.57
N MET A 206 2.18 -5.13 5.80
CA MET A 206 2.76 -5.08 7.14
C MET A 206 2.53 -3.72 7.82
N LYS A 207 2.69 -2.61 7.12
CA LYS A 207 2.41 -1.27 7.68
C LYS A 207 0.93 -1.03 7.93
N ASN A 208 0.06 -1.59 7.10
CA ASN A 208 -1.38 -1.48 7.25
C ASN A 208 -1.92 -2.20 8.48
N THR A 209 -1.18 -3.18 9.06
CA THR A 209 -1.58 -3.81 10.32
C THR A 209 -1.70 -2.82 11.46
N SER A 210 -0.96 -1.70 11.41
CA SER A 210 -1.07 -0.61 12.38
C SER A 210 -2.47 -0.01 12.50
N LEU A 211 -3.31 -0.18 11.47
CA LEU A 211 -4.70 0.29 11.52
C LEU A 211 -5.60 -0.60 12.38
N ALA A 212 -5.15 -1.82 12.70
CA ALA A 212 -5.91 -2.74 13.55
C ALA A 212 -6.09 -2.21 14.98
N MET A 213 -5.20 -1.32 15.44
CA MET A 213 -5.37 -0.61 16.72
C MET A 213 -6.72 0.12 16.82
N THR A 214 -7.22 0.62 15.69
CA THR A 214 -8.46 1.44 15.66
C THR A 214 -9.73 0.63 15.94
N ILE A 215 -9.63 -0.69 15.86
CA ILE A 215 -10.70 -1.65 16.19
C ILE A 215 -10.37 -2.46 17.44
N GLY A 216 -9.37 -2.04 18.24
CA GLY A 216 -9.06 -2.64 19.53
C GLY A 216 -8.04 -3.77 19.51
N VAL A 217 -7.37 -4.04 18.38
CA VAL A 217 -6.33 -5.09 18.32
C VAL A 217 -5.03 -4.59 18.93
N ALA A 218 -4.51 -5.34 19.89
CA ALA A 218 -3.26 -5.04 20.59
C ALA A 218 -2.03 -5.40 19.72
N GLU A 219 -1.79 -4.59 18.68
CA GLU A 219 -0.59 -4.62 17.85
C GLU A 219 0.40 -3.52 18.29
N VAL A 220 1.53 -3.36 17.61
CA VAL A 220 2.62 -2.46 18.04
C VAL A 220 2.17 -1.02 18.30
N VAL A 221 1.28 -0.43 17.48
CA VAL A 221 0.84 0.96 17.67
C VAL A 221 -0.14 1.07 18.83
N TRP A 222 -0.99 0.07 19.02
CA TRP A 222 -1.83 -0.03 20.21
C TRP A 222 -0.98 -0.14 21.48
N SER A 223 0.01 -1.06 21.49
CA SER A 223 0.94 -1.21 22.61
C SER A 223 1.72 0.08 22.89
N MET A 224 2.14 0.79 21.87
CA MET A 224 2.77 2.11 22.00
C MET A 224 1.84 3.12 22.68
N GLN A 225 0.56 3.18 22.29
CA GLN A 225 -0.40 4.09 22.93
C GLN A 225 -0.67 3.70 24.39
N GLU A 226 -0.73 2.40 24.70
CA GLU A 226 -0.90 1.93 26.07
C GLU A 226 0.30 2.32 26.93
N VAL A 227 1.54 2.10 26.45
CA VAL A 227 2.75 2.57 27.14
C VAL A 227 2.72 4.07 27.35
N LEU A 228 2.35 4.84 26.32
CA LEU A 228 2.24 6.29 26.40
C LEU A 228 1.21 6.73 27.45
N SER A 229 0.03 6.12 27.46
CA SER A 229 -1.07 6.50 28.36
C SER A 229 -0.78 6.17 29.83
N LEU A 230 -0.07 5.06 30.09
CA LEU A 230 0.25 4.60 31.44
C LEU A 230 1.49 5.30 32.02
N THR A 231 2.46 5.65 31.18
CA THR A 231 3.78 6.10 31.66
C THR A 231 4.10 7.55 31.31
N TYR A 232 3.36 8.17 30.38
CA TYR A 232 3.61 9.51 29.83
C TYR A 232 4.98 9.65 29.12
N HIS A 233 5.67 8.54 28.84
CA HIS A 233 6.97 8.51 28.12
C HIS A 233 6.72 8.54 26.60
N THR A 234 6.43 9.74 26.07
CA THR A 234 6.02 9.93 24.67
C THR A 234 7.12 9.55 23.67
N PHE A 235 8.37 10.01 23.90
CA PHE A 235 9.46 9.76 22.98
C PHE A 235 9.84 8.29 22.94
N GLU A 236 10.00 7.66 24.11
CA GLU A 236 10.42 6.28 24.23
C GLU A 236 9.44 5.35 23.53
N SER A 237 8.13 5.54 23.75
CA SER A 237 7.09 4.71 23.12
C SER A 237 7.04 4.89 21.61
N LEU A 238 7.10 6.14 21.10
CA LEU A 238 7.12 6.41 19.65
C LEU A 238 8.40 5.92 18.98
N ILE A 239 9.57 6.10 19.61
CA ILE A 239 10.83 5.59 19.06
C ILE A 239 10.80 4.06 19.04
N ALA A 240 10.35 3.40 20.10
CA ALA A 240 10.26 1.94 20.16
C ALA A 240 9.38 1.40 19.03
N ALA A 241 8.17 1.92 18.86
CA ALA A 241 7.28 1.53 17.76
C ALA A 241 7.90 1.80 16.40
N THR A 242 8.53 2.98 16.22
CA THR A 242 9.19 3.35 14.96
C THR A 242 10.33 2.39 14.62
N LEU A 243 11.17 2.03 15.61
CA LEU A 243 12.28 1.09 15.41
C LEU A 243 11.78 -0.32 15.09
N ILE A 244 10.70 -0.77 15.72
CA ILE A 244 10.08 -2.07 15.41
C ILE A 244 9.61 -2.10 13.97
N TYR A 245 8.84 -1.11 13.52
CA TYR A 245 8.36 -1.05 12.12
C TYR A 245 9.50 -0.87 11.12
N LEU A 246 10.53 -0.08 11.45
CA LEU A 246 11.72 0.06 10.62
C LEU A 246 12.46 -1.28 10.49
N PHE A 247 12.64 -2.00 11.60
CA PHE A 247 13.27 -3.32 11.62
C PHE A 247 12.49 -4.32 10.74
N LEU A 248 11.17 -4.43 10.95
CA LEU A 248 10.31 -5.31 10.14
C LEU A 248 10.37 -4.94 8.65
N SER A 249 10.33 -3.65 8.32
CA SER A 249 10.45 -3.16 6.95
C SER A 249 11.79 -3.56 6.32
N LEU A 250 12.90 -3.43 7.06
CA LEU A 250 14.23 -3.81 6.58
C LEU A 250 14.37 -5.31 6.37
N VAL A 251 13.82 -6.12 7.29
CA VAL A 251 13.81 -7.59 7.15
C VAL A 251 13.04 -7.99 5.89
N ILE A 252 11.81 -7.52 5.73
CA ILE A 252 10.98 -7.82 4.56
C ILE A 252 11.65 -7.32 3.27
N ALA A 253 12.17 -6.09 3.25
CA ALA A 253 12.85 -5.52 2.08
C ALA A 253 14.10 -6.34 1.71
N THR A 254 14.85 -6.82 2.69
CA THR A 254 16.02 -7.66 2.46
C THR A 254 15.64 -8.99 1.84
N ILE A 255 14.64 -9.68 2.38
CA ILE A 255 14.11 -10.95 1.83
C ILE A 255 13.66 -10.75 0.38
N LEU A 256 12.86 -9.70 0.14
CA LEU A 256 12.34 -9.39 -1.20
C LEU A 256 13.46 -9.05 -2.19
N ASN A 257 14.49 -8.32 -1.75
CA ASN A 257 15.62 -7.99 -2.60
C ASN A 257 16.43 -9.25 -2.98
N LEU A 258 16.61 -10.18 -2.04
CA LEU A 258 17.26 -11.47 -2.31
C LEU A 258 16.45 -12.29 -3.33
N VAL A 259 15.13 -12.35 -3.19
CA VAL A 259 14.23 -12.99 -4.17
C VAL A 259 14.37 -12.35 -5.54
N ASN A 260 14.32 -11.02 -5.61
CA ASN A 260 14.46 -10.28 -6.87
C ASN A 260 15.80 -10.51 -7.57
N VAL A 261 16.91 -10.56 -6.80
CA VAL A 261 18.25 -10.84 -7.34
C VAL A 261 18.30 -12.25 -7.92
N LYS A 262 17.69 -13.24 -7.27
CA LYS A 262 17.65 -14.62 -7.75
C LYS A 262 16.87 -14.76 -9.07
N LEU A 263 15.82 -13.97 -9.26
CA LEU A 263 14.95 -14.02 -10.44
C LEU A 263 15.49 -13.23 -11.65
N LYS A 264 16.43 -12.31 -11.44
CA LYS A 264 17.03 -11.55 -12.54
C LYS A 264 17.92 -12.47 -13.39
N ILE A 265 17.70 -12.47 -14.71
CA ILE A 265 18.67 -13.04 -15.67
C ILE A 265 19.84 -12.05 -15.77
N MET A 266 21.01 -12.47 -15.31
CA MET A 266 22.24 -11.70 -15.52
C MET A 266 23.05 -12.27 -16.68
N PRO A 267 23.78 -11.42 -17.44
CA PRO A 267 24.75 -11.89 -18.42
C PRO A 267 25.77 -12.82 -17.73
N ARG A 268 26.17 -13.91 -18.39
CA ARG A 268 27.21 -14.81 -17.89
C ARG A 268 28.49 -14.03 -17.57
N GLY A 269 29.01 -14.18 -16.36
CA GLY A 269 30.28 -13.58 -15.93
C GLY A 269 30.22 -12.47 -14.89
N HIS A 270 29.02 -11.95 -14.54
CA HIS A 270 28.87 -10.92 -13.49
C HIS A 270 27.87 -11.43 -12.44
N GLU A 271 28.34 -12.25 -11.50
CA GLU A 271 27.55 -12.63 -10.33
C GLU A 271 27.82 -11.64 -9.19
N PRO A 272 26.86 -10.79 -8.81
CA PRO A 272 27.03 -9.91 -7.66
C PRO A 272 27.08 -10.69 -6.35
N LEU A 273 27.78 -10.17 -5.37
CA LEU A 273 27.90 -10.78 -4.02
C LEU A 273 26.53 -11.14 -3.42
N ASN A 274 25.53 -10.30 -3.68
CA ASN A 274 24.14 -10.49 -3.21
C ASN A 274 23.50 -11.78 -3.76
N ARG A 275 23.90 -12.28 -4.93
CA ARG A 275 23.39 -13.53 -5.49
C ARG A 275 23.94 -14.73 -4.73
N LYS A 276 25.23 -14.72 -4.38
CA LYS A 276 25.84 -15.76 -3.55
C LYS A 276 25.20 -15.85 -2.16
N VAL A 277 24.89 -14.70 -1.58
CA VAL A 277 24.17 -14.61 -0.30
C VAL A 277 22.74 -15.13 -0.45
N ALA A 278 22.04 -14.76 -1.53
CA ALA A 278 20.70 -15.27 -1.82
C ALA A 278 20.71 -16.80 -1.99
N ASP A 279 21.65 -17.35 -2.77
CA ASP A 279 21.77 -18.79 -2.99
C ASP A 279 22.11 -19.55 -1.69
N ALA A 280 22.91 -18.96 -0.81
CA ALA A 280 23.22 -19.54 0.49
C ALA A 280 22.01 -19.54 1.45
N LEU A 281 21.27 -18.45 1.51
CA LEU A 281 20.07 -18.30 2.37
C LEU A 281 18.89 -19.17 1.90
N PHE A 282 18.71 -19.30 0.59
CA PHE A 282 17.63 -20.13 0.03
C PHE A 282 18.01 -21.60 -0.17
N ARG A 283 19.27 -21.98 0.08
CA ARG A 283 19.74 -23.37 0.01
C ARG A 283 18.92 -24.34 0.89
N PRO A 284 18.53 -23.99 2.13
CA PRO A 284 17.64 -24.84 2.94
C PRO A 284 16.23 -24.98 2.34
N LEU A 285 15.79 -24.02 1.53
CA LEU A 285 14.50 -24.01 0.85
C LEU A 285 14.55 -24.65 -0.55
N GLY A 286 15.66 -25.27 -0.93
CA GLY A 286 15.85 -25.97 -2.19
C GLY A 286 14.82 -27.08 -2.45
N TRP A 287 14.22 -27.62 -1.37
CA TRP A 287 13.09 -28.55 -1.49
C TRP A 287 11.83 -27.89 -2.08
N ILE A 288 11.59 -26.57 -1.85
CA ILE A 288 10.50 -25.81 -2.50
C ILE A 288 10.84 -25.62 -3.99
N GLU A 289 12.09 -25.30 -4.30
CA GLU A 289 12.58 -25.13 -5.68
C GLU A 289 12.46 -26.46 -6.45
N ASN A 290 12.91 -27.56 -5.84
CA ASN A 290 12.77 -28.92 -6.39
C ASN A 290 11.30 -29.36 -6.47
N GLY A 291 10.46 -29.00 -5.49
CA GLY A 291 9.01 -29.24 -5.50
C GLY A 291 8.31 -28.47 -6.61
N LEU A 292 8.63 -27.19 -6.78
CA LEU A 292 8.14 -26.37 -7.88
C LEU A 292 8.65 -26.90 -9.23
N GLU A 293 9.93 -27.28 -9.33
CA GLU A 293 10.47 -27.95 -10.54
C GLU A 293 9.79 -29.28 -10.80
N TYR A 294 9.47 -30.08 -9.78
CA TYR A 294 8.72 -31.32 -9.92
C TYR A 294 7.28 -31.09 -10.36
N VAL A 295 6.59 -30.13 -9.76
CA VAL A 295 5.26 -29.69 -10.20
C VAL A 295 5.35 -29.16 -11.64
N PHE A 296 6.35 -28.34 -11.92
CA PHE A 296 6.62 -27.88 -13.27
C PHE A 296 7.00 -29.02 -14.22
N TRP A 297 7.71 -30.03 -13.79
CA TRP A 297 8.05 -31.22 -14.59
C TRP A 297 6.84 -32.12 -14.82
N TYR A 298 6.01 -32.37 -13.82
CA TYR A 298 4.78 -33.16 -13.94
C TYR A 298 3.81 -32.54 -14.97
N PHE A 299 3.66 -31.28 -14.95
CA PHE A 299 2.96 -30.58 -16.01
C PHE A 299 3.78 -30.52 -17.33
N ARG A 300 5.07 -30.80 -17.37
CA ARG A 300 5.96 -30.83 -18.56
C ARG A 300 5.81 -32.09 -19.38
N LYS A 301 5.35 -33.14 -18.80
CA LYS A 301 5.03 -34.39 -19.50
C LYS A 301 3.73 -34.15 -20.28
N ALA A 302 3.86 -33.50 -21.46
CA ALA A 302 2.75 -33.46 -22.42
C ALA A 302 2.37 -34.91 -22.76
N PRO A 303 1.07 -35.24 -22.76
CA PRO A 303 0.64 -36.53 -23.28
C PRO A 303 1.16 -36.66 -24.72
N ASP A 304 1.87 -37.73 -25.03
CA ASP A 304 2.29 -38.04 -26.37
C ASP A 304 1.11 -37.92 -27.33
N ALA A 305 1.26 -37.08 -28.35
CA ALA A 305 0.23 -36.82 -29.36
C ALA A 305 -0.12 -38.09 -30.21
N SER A 306 0.60 -39.15 -30.00
CA SER A 306 0.43 -40.45 -30.69
C SER A 306 -0.54 -41.42 -30.01
N ARG A 307 -1.08 -41.12 -28.82
CA ARG A 307 -2.06 -41.99 -28.18
C ARG A 307 -3.42 -41.84 -28.86
N THR A 308 -3.84 -42.93 -29.52
CA THR A 308 -5.21 -43.14 -30.00
C THR A 308 -6.18 -42.79 -28.86
N VAL A 309 -7.04 -41.78 -29.09
CA VAL A 309 -7.99 -41.27 -28.11
C VAL A 309 -8.99 -42.36 -27.77
N SER A 310 -8.85 -42.99 -26.60
CA SER A 310 -9.76 -44.07 -26.17
C SER A 310 -11.20 -43.51 -26.02
N PRO A 311 -12.24 -44.35 -26.21
CA PRO A 311 -13.63 -43.93 -25.98
C PRO A 311 -13.85 -43.31 -24.59
N PHE A 312 -13.14 -43.81 -23.57
CA PHE A 312 -13.15 -43.30 -22.21
C PHE A 312 -12.59 -41.87 -22.12
N SER A 313 -11.51 -41.56 -22.85
CA SER A 313 -10.94 -40.20 -22.86
C SER A 313 -11.83 -39.19 -23.60
N ARG A 314 -12.62 -39.64 -24.60
CA ARG A 314 -13.65 -38.81 -25.23
C ARG A 314 -14.81 -38.54 -24.27
N PHE A 315 -15.27 -39.56 -23.53
CA PHE A 315 -16.28 -39.42 -22.49
C PHE A 315 -15.81 -38.45 -21.40
N MET A 316 -14.60 -38.59 -20.88
CA MET A 316 -14.01 -37.70 -19.89
C MET A 316 -13.89 -36.25 -20.40
N LYS A 317 -13.51 -36.02 -21.65
CA LYS A 317 -13.50 -34.68 -22.26
C LYS A 317 -14.90 -34.10 -22.40
N MET A 318 -15.90 -34.92 -22.72
CA MET A 318 -17.28 -34.47 -22.83
C MET A 318 -17.86 -34.16 -21.44
N ALA A 319 -17.64 -35.05 -20.45
CA ALA A 319 -18.00 -34.82 -19.07
C ALA A 319 -17.34 -33.56 -18.50
N SER A 320 -16.05 -33.33 -18.73
CA SER A 320 -15.36 -32.12 -18.31
C SER A 320 -15.93 -30.84 -18.95
N LYS A 321 -16.39 -30.90 -20.20
CA LYS A 321 -17.05 -29.77 -20.86
C LYS A 321 -18.38 -29.41 -20.21
N TYR A 322 -19.18 -30.43 -19.86
CA TYR A 322 -20.47 -30.21 -19.16
C TYR A 322 -20.26 -29.77 -17.71
N THR A 323 -19.28 -30.32 -17.00
CA THR A 323 -18.94 -29.85 -15.64
C THR A 323 -18.47 -28.39 -15.64
N VAL A 324 -17.62 -27.99 -16.58
CA VAL A 324 -17.19 -26.59 -16.75
C VAL A 324 -18.40 -25.68 -17.10
N LEU A 325 -19.31 -26.15 -17.95
CA LEU A 325 -20.52 -25.38 -18.27
C LEU A 325 -21.45 -25.26 -17.06
N ALA A 326 -21.67 -26.34 -16.34
CA ALA A 326 -22.48 -26.35 -15.12
C ALA A 326 -21.86 -25.46 -14.04
N SER A 327 -20.54 -25.51 -13.84
CA SER A 327 -19.86 -24.64 -12.88
C SER A 327 -19.98 -23.14 -13.24
N LYS A 328 -19.95 -22.79 -14.51
CA LYS A 328 -20.20 -21.41 -14.99
C LYS A 328 -21.60 -20.93 -14.65
N TRP A 329 -22.63 -21.77 -14.88
CA TRP A 329 -24.01 -21.42 -14.57
C TRP A 329 -24.27 -21.38 -13.05
N LEU A 330 -23.67 -22.30 -12.28
CA LEU A 330 -23.71 -22.26 -10.83
C LEU A 330 -23.08 -20.98 -10.29
N PHE A 331 -21.95 -20.56 -10.85
CA PHE A 331 -21.30 -19.29 -10.49
C PHE A 331 -22.21 -18.09 -10.80
N VAL A 332 -22.84 -18.07 -11.97
CA VAL A 332 -23.79 -17.00 -12.34
C VAL A 332 -24.99 -16.97 -11.38
N ALA A 333 -25.54 -18.13 -11.03
CA ALA A 333 -26.64 -18.22 -10.08
C ALA A 333 -26.22 -17.73 -8.67
N ALA A 334 -25.02 -18.12 -8.21
CA ALA A 334 -24.47 -17.64 -6.95
C ALA A 334 -24.24 -16.12 -6.96
N MET A 335 -23.75 -15.58 -8.06
CA MET A 335 -23.57 -14.13 -8.24
C MET A 335 -24.92 -13.38 -8.17
N PHE A 336 -25.95 -13.89 -8.82
CA PHE A 336 -27.31 -13.31 -8.75
C PHE A 336 -27.89 -13.43 -7.34
N TYR A 337 -27.65 -14.53 -6.65
CA TYR A 337 -28.08 -14.69 -5.26
C TYR A 337 -27.40 -13.69 -4.33
N VAL A 338 -26.07 -13.49 -4.47
CA VAL A 338 -25.34 -12.47 -3.70
C VAL A 338 -25.88 -11.08 -4.03
N LEU A 339 -26.07 -10.75 -5.32
CA LEU A 339 -26.64 -9.48 -5.74
C LEU A 339 -28.03 -9.26 -5.15
N TYR A 340 -28.90 -10.28 -5.17
CA TYR A 340 -30.20 -10.23 -4.55
C TYR A 340 -30.10 -9.94 -3.04
N LYS A 341 -29.20 -10.61 -2.31
CA LYS A 341 -28.97 -10.36 -0.88
C LYS A 341 -28.48 -8.94 -0.61
N VAL A 342 -27.57 -8.42 -1.43
CA VAL A 342 -27.09 -7.03 -1.33
C VAL A 342 -28.25 -6.04 -1.57
N VAL A 343 -29.04 -6.25 -2.61
CA VAL A 343 -30.21 -5.39 -2.90
C VAL A 343 -31.22 -5.42 -1.75
N MET A 344 -31.51 -6.58 -1.20
CA MET A 344 -32.42 -6.72 -0.05
C MET A 344 -31.86 -6.04 1.21
N ALA A 345 -30.55 -6.15 1.45
CA ALA A 345 -29.89 -5.46 2.57
C ALA A 345 -29.97 -3.93 2.42
N VAL A 346 -29.72 -3.42 1.22
CA VAL A 346 -29.84 -1.99 0.92
C VAL A 346 -31.29 -1.51 1.00
N ALA A 347 -32.25 -2.32 0.54
CA ALA A 347 -33.68 -1.99 0.65
C ALA A 347 -34.18 -1.95 2.10
N ALA A 348 -33.52 -2.68 2.99
CA ALA A 348 -33.80 -2.66 4.43
C ALA A 348 -33.18 -1.46 5.18
N PHE A 349 -32.37 -0.62 4.51
CA PHE A 349 -31.74 0.54 5.12
C PHE A 349 -32.77 1.56 5.63
N ASN A 350 -32.49 2.12 6.80
CA ASN A 350 -33.21 3.27 7.27
C ASN A 350 -32.67 4.56 6.61
N PHE A 351 -33.16 4.86 5.41
CA PHE A 351 -32.75 6.05 4.66
C PHE A 351 -33.03 7.38 5.39
N GLN A 352 -34.00 7.41 6.29
CA GLN A 352 -34.28 8.61 7.09
C GLN A 352 -33.10 8.98 7.99
N ILE A 353 -32.44 7.96 8.58
CA ILE A 353 -31.22 8.15 9.38
C ILE A 353 -30.07 8.69 8.53
N ILE A 354 -29.92 8.16 7.33
CA ILE A 354 -28.88 8.66 6.39
C ILE A 354 -29.14 10.13 6.04
N TRP A 355 -30.38 10.46 5.63
CA TRP A 355 -30.74 11.84 5.28
C TRP A 355 -30.61 12.81 6.44
N ALA A 356 -31.00 12.44 7.65
CA ALA A 356 -30.90 13.26 8.85
C ALA A 356 -29.43 13.56 9.21
N ASN A 357 -28.50 12.65 8.94
CA ASN A 357 -27.08 12.78 9.27
C ASN A 357 -26.21 13.20 8.07
N LEU A 358 -26.76 13.28 6.86
CA LEU A 358 -26.03 13.64 5.66
C LEU A 358 -25.32 15.00 5.75
N PRO A 359 -25.91 16.07 6.30
CA PRO A 359 -25.20 17.35 6.50
C PRO A 359 -23.97 17.21 7.40
N ALA A 360 -24.04 16.38 8.44
CA ALA A 360 -22.89 16.10 9.31
C ALA A 360 -21.80 15.29 8.58
N LEU A 361 -22.17 14.31 7.76
CA LEU A 361 -21.22 13.52 6.96
C LEU A 361 -20.57 14.36 5.85
N LEU A 362 -21.31 15.31 5.25
CA LEU A 362 -20.75 16.13 4.17
C LEU A 362 -19.96 17.33 4.67
N PHE A 363 -20.45 18.02 5.73
CA PHE A 363 -19.91 19.30 6.18
C PHE A 363 -19.71 19.38 7.69
N TRP A 364 -19.97 18.30 8.42
CA TRP A 364 -19.97 18.29 9.88
C TRP A 364 -20.86 19.38 10.50
N ARG A 365 -22.07 19.50 10.10
CA ARG A 365 -23.05 20.32 10.80
C ARG A 365 -23.87 19.45 11.72
N PHE A 366 -23.55 19.45 13.00
CA PHE A 366 -24.35 18.78 14.02
C PHE A 366 -25.54 19.69 14.42
N PRO A 367 -26.77 19.15 14.48
CA PRO A 367 -27.87 19.85 15.13
C PRO A 367 -27.53 20.07 16.62
N GLY A 368 -27.24 21.31 17.02
CA GLY A 368 -26.92 21.70 18.41
C GLY A 368 -25.46 21.54 18.84
N GLY A 369 -24.51 21.31 17.91
CA GLY A 369 -23.09 21.32 18.20
C GLY A 369 -22.49 22.73 18.14
N ASP A 370 -21.48 22.98 18.98
CA ASP A 370 -20.73 24.24 18.98
C ASP A 370 -19.94 24.36 17.67
N GLU A 371 -20.18 25.43 16.91
CA GLU A 371 -19.51 25.67 15.62
C GLU A 371 -18.00 25.97 15.75
N THR A 372 -17.51 26.10 16.98
CA THR A 372 -16.16 26.56 17.30
C THR A 372 -15.06 25.48 17.16
N GLU A 373 -15.43 24.19 17.06
CA GLU A 373 -14.46 23.07 17.01
C GLU A 373 -13.87 22.79 15.63
N PHE A 374 -14.28 23.53 14.58
CA PHE A 374 -13.88 23.21 13.21
C PHE A 374 -12.98 24.26 12.59
N PHE A 375 -11.93 23.77 11.92
CA PHE A 375 -11.16 24.58 11.00
C PHE A 375 -12.12 25.18 9.93
N MET A 376 -12.38 26.48 10.03
CA MET A 376 -13.27 27.25 9.14
C MET A 376 -14.70 26.70 8.99
N GLY A 377 -15.18 25.88 9.92
CA GLY A 377 -16.50 25.23 9.84
C GLY A 377 -16.59 24.08 8.82
N LEU A 378 -15.48 23.63 8.25
CA LEU A 378 -15.42 22.55 7.28
C LEU A 378 -14.99 21.23 7.94
N GLY A 379 -15.93 20.30 8.08
CA GLY A 379 -15.69 18.93 8.55
C GLY A 379 -16.25 17.90 7.57
N GLY A 380 -16.39 16.67 8.00
CA GLY A 380 -16.92 15.59 7.19
C GLY A 380 -16.14 15.38 5.88
N LEU A 381 -16.85 15.12 4.79
CA LEU A 381 -16.26 14.94 3.46
C LEU A 381 -15.55 16.19 2.94
N ALA A 382 -16.11 17.37 3.21
CA ALA A 382 -15.49 18.65 2.80
C ALA A 382 -14.14 18.85 3.50
N GLY A 383 -14.04 18.52 4.79
CA GLY A 383 -12.78 18.53 5.54
C GLY A 383 -11.76 17.53 4.98
N ALA A 384 -12.20 16.30 4.68
CA ALA A 384 -11.35 15.27 4.05
C ALA A 384 -10.82 15.72 2.68
N LEU A 385 -11.66 16.30 1.83
CA LEU A 385 -11.26 16.82 0.52
C LEU A 385 -10.28 17.98 0.62
N LEU A 386 -10.55 18.94 1.52
CA LEU A 386 -9.65 20.08 1.76
C LEU A 386 -8.26 19.58 2.23
N MET A 387 -8.23 18.68 3.22
CA MET A 387 -6.99 18.07 3.70
C MET A 387 -6.23 17.36 2.58
N ALA A 388 -6.93 16.57 1.74
CA ALA A 388 -6.33 15.89 0.60
C ALA A 388 -5.70 16.89 -0.37
N VAL A 389 -6.41 17.95 -0.76
CA VAL A 389 -5.90 18.95 -1.71
C VAL A 389 -4.65 19.66 -1.16
N LEU A 390 -4.68 20.07 0.11
CA LEU A 390 -3.56 20.76 0.74
C LEU A 390 -2.35 19.84 0.91
N SER A 391 -2.56 18.62 1.40
CA SER A 391 -1.47 17.65 1.59
C SER A 391 -0.87 17.19 0.27
N ILE A 392 -1.69 16.96 -0.77
CA ILE A 392 -1.22 16.60 -2.10
C ILE A 392 -0.42 17.74 -2.74
N GLY A 393 -0.94 18.98 -2.68
CA GLY A 393 -0.25 20.16 -3.20
C GLY A 393 1.12 20.36 -2.56
N GLY A 394 1.17 20.31 -1.22
CA GLY A 394 2.41 20.41 -0.46
C GLY A 394 3.37 19.25 -0.75
N SER A 395 2.86 18.01 -0.79
CA SER A 395 3.65 16.81 -1.09
C SER A 395 4.26 16.86 -2.49
N PHE A 396 3.54 17.38 -3.48
CA PHE A 396 4.05 17.50 -4.83
C PHE A 396 5.24 18.47 -4.90
N ILE A 397 5.12 19.63 -4.25
CA ILE A 397 6.20 20.62 -4.21
C ILE A 397 7.42 20.03 -3.51
N VAL A 398 7.28 19.55 -2.28
CA VAL A 398 8.39 18.99 -1.50
C VAL A 398 8.97 17.75 -2.20
N GLY A 399 8.13 16.84 -2.65
CA GLY A 399 8.53 15.60 -3.32
C GLY A 399 9.28 15.83 -4.64
N LEU A 400 8.91 16.88 -5.40
CA LEU A 400 9.62 17.26 -6.61
C LEU A 400 11.08 17.66 -6.29
N PHE A 401 11.28 18.53 -5.29
CA PHE A 401 12.62 18.98 -4.91
C PHE A 401 13.45 17.84 -4.28
N VAL A 402 12.86 17.05 -3.40
CA VAL A 402 13.55 15.90 -2.78
C VAL A 402 13.90 14.83 -3.81
N GLY A 403 13.00 14.53 -4.75
CA GLY A 403 13.23 13.57 -5.82
C GLY A 403 14.36 14.02 -6.76
N MET A 404 14.39 15.30 -7.15
CA MET A 404 15.52 15.87 -7.89
C MET A 404 16.82 15.82 -7.06
N GLY A 405 16.74 16.10 -5.77
CA GLY A 405 17.88 16.01 -4.85
C GLY A 405 18.46 14.59 -4.77
N ARG A 406 17.61 13.56 -4.75
CA ARG A 406 18.03 12.16 -4.76
C ARG A 406 18.77 11.76 -6.04
N THR A 407 18.45 12.35 -7.20
CA THR A 407 19.16 12.12 -8.46
C THR A 407 20.44 12.94 -8.61
N SER A 408 20.74 13.83 -7.66
CA SER A 408 21.91 14.70 -7.70
C SER A 408 23.21 13.90 -7.64
N ARG A 409 24.22 14.35 -8.41
CA ARG A 409 25.59 13.84 -8.31
C ARG A 409 26.31 14.30 -7.06
N ASN A 410 25.83 15.38 -6.42
CA ASN A 410 26.39 15.88 -5.17
C ASN A 410 25.88 15.04 -4.00
N ARG A 411 26.79 14.38 -3.29
CA ARG A 411 26.49 13.54 -2.12
C ARG A 411 25.85 14.32 -0.99
N VAL A 412 26.23 15.59 -0.81
CA VAL A 412 25.69 16.46 0.25
C VAL A 412 24.17 16.65 0.11
N ILE A 413 23.67 16.68 -1.13
CA ILE A 413 22.23 16.78 -1.41
C ILE A 413 21.61 15.39 -1.46
N ARG A 414 22.26 14.43 -2.12
CA ARG A 414 21.68 13.12 -2.37
C ARG A 414 21.45 12.31 -1.09
N ILE A 415 22.43 12.30 -0.16
CA ILE A 415 22.35 11.45 1.04
C ILE A 415 21.19 11.85 1.94
N PRO A 416 20.99 13.12 2.34
CA PRO A 416 19.86 13.53 3.14
C PRO A 416 18.50 13.21 2.47
N CYS A 417 18.39 13.48 1.15
CA CYS A 417 17.18 13.15 0.40
C CYS A 417 16.90 11.64 0.40
N THR A 418 17.95 10.82 0.24
CA THR A 418 17.81 9.36 0.28
C THR A 418 17.38 8.88 1.66
N LEU A 419 18.03 9.36 2.73
CA LEU A 419 17.69 8.99 4.11
C LEU A 419 16.24 9.35 4.45
N TYR A 420 15.82 10.57 4.11
CA TYR A 420 14.43 10.98 4.30
C TYR A 420 13.45 10.03 3.60
N ILE A 421 13.67 9.72 2.32
CA ILE A 421 12.78 8.87 1.54
C ILE A 421 12.72 7.46 2.14
N GLU A 422 13.88 6.85 2.44
CA GLU A 422 13.93 5.47 2.95
C GLU A 422 13.33 5.37 4.35
N LEU A 423 13.61 6.31 5.25
CA LEU A 423 13.09 6.30 6.61
C LEU A 423 11.57 6.52 6.63
N VAL A 424 11.07 7.54 5.94
CA VAL A 424 9.64 7.85 5.95
C VAL A 424 8.83 6.73 5.30
N ARG A 425 9.34 6.13 4.23
CA ARG A 425 8.66 5.01 3.56
C ARG A 425 8.73 3.70 4.34
N ALA A 426 9.61 3.58 5.33
CA ALA A 426 9.72 2.37 6.14
C ALA A 426 8.68 2.28 7.26
N ILE A 427 8.13 3.41 7.72
CA ILE A 427 7.19 3.46 8.85
C ILE A 427 5.75 3.67 8.37
N PRO A 428 4.72 3.26 9.16
CA PRO A 428 3.32 3.53 8.85
C PRO A 428 2.97 5.02 8.92
N LEU A 429 2.02 5.47 8.08
CA LEU A 429 1.54 6.86 8.11
C LEU A 429 0.97 7.26 9.49
N ILE A 430 0.27 6.35 10.15
CA ILE A 430 -0.32 6.61 11.47
C ILE A 430 0.75 7.01 12.51
N LEU A 431 1.93 6.38 12.49
CA LEU A 431 3.04 6.78 13.36
C LEU A 431 3.59 8.16 12.98
N VAL A 432 3.64 8.49 11.69
CA VAL A 432 4.05 9.84 11.25
C VAL A 432 3.07 10.89 11.76
N ILE A 433 1.76 10.60 11.72
CA ILE A 433 0.73 11.50 12.28
C ILE A 433 0.96 11.69 13.79
N PHE A 434 1.19 10.62 14.56
CA PHE A 434 1.51 10.73 15.99
C PHE A 434 2.79 11.53 16.24
N TRP A 435 3.88 11.27 15.47
CA TRP A 435 5.12 12.03 15.61
C TRP A 435 4.90 13.54 15.41
N PHE A 436 4.16 13.93 14.39
CA PHE A 436 3.90 15.34 14.14
C PHE A 436 2.98 15.96 15.19
N TYR A 437 1.93 15.26 15.58
CA TYR A 437 0.94 15.78 16.53
C TYR A 437 1.50 15.92 17.94
N THR A 438 2.20 14.88 18.45
CA THR A 438 2.62 14.85 19.86
C THR A 438 4.05 15.35 20.10
N VAL A 439 4.94 15.23 19.11
CA VAL A 439 6.36 15.54 19.32
C VAL A 439 6.81 16.75 18.53
N VAL A 440 6.65 16.71 17.20
CA VAL A 440 7.27 17.71 16.32
C VAL A 440 6.64 19.08 16.57
N LEU A 441 5.33 19.18 16.64
CA LEU A 441 4.64 20.45 16.79
C LEU A 441 4.59 20.91 18.24
N ASP A 442 4.22 20.04 19.16
CA ASP A 442 4.01 20.38 20.57
C ASP A 442 5.36 20.52 21.31
N ILE A 443 6.22 19.48 21.29
CA ILE A 443 7.43 19.47 22.11
C ILE A 443 8.60 20.21 21.43
N VAL A 444 8.83 19.96 20.12
CA VAL A 444 9.99 20.54 19.40
C VAL A 444 9.75 21.99 19.04
N PHE A 445 8.66 22.29 18.37
CA PHE A 445 8.37 23.67 17.93
C PHE A 445 7.58 24.49 18.95
N LYS A 446 6.99 23.86 19.98
CA LYS A 446 6.13 24.50 20.99
C LYS A 446 4.99 25.32 20.35
N VAL A 447 4.43 24.80 19.27
CA VAL A 447 3.35 25.41 18.52
C VAL A 447 2.10 24.58 18.71
N GLU A 448 1.12 25.12 19.40
CA GLU A 448 -0.22 24.53 19.47
C GLU A 448 -0.94 24.73 18.13
N LEU A 449 -0.91 23.71 17.29
CA LEU A 449 -1.64 23.68 16.03
C LEU A 449 -2.90 22.84 16.17
N HIS A 450 -3.97 23.33 15.54
CA HIS A 450 -5.18 22.53 15.40
C HIS A 450 -4.87 21.19 14.73
N ALA A 451 -5.49 20.09 15.21
CA ALA A 451 -5.24 18.73 14.73
C ALA A 451 -5.31 18.58 13.19
N PHE A 452 -6.19 19.36 12.54
CA PHE A 452 -6.30 19.42 11.08
C PHE A 452 -4.96 19.78 10.40
N TRP A 453 -4.26 20.81 10.89
CA TRP A 453 -2.99 21.22 10.34
C TRP A 453 -1.88 20.23 10.66
N ALA A 454 -1.88 19.66 11.87
CA ALA A 454 -0.94 18.62 12.26
C ALA A 454 -1.04 17.41 11.32
N ALA A 455 -2.27 16.92 11.07
CA ALA A 455 -2.50 15.84 10.11
C ALA A 455 -2.10 16.23 8.68
N THR A 456 -2.47 17.43 8.22
CA THR A 456 -2.14 17.90 6.86
C THR A 456 -0.63 17.98 6.64
N ILE A 457 0.13 18.49 7.61
CA ILE A 457 1.60 18.57 7.54
C ILE A 457 2.23 17.17 7.57
N ALA A 458 1.76 16.29 8.49
CA ALA A 458 2.22 14.92 8.57
C ALA A 458 2.01 14.16 7.25
N MET A 459 0.83 14.26 6.66
CA MET A 459 0.51 13.67 5.37
C MET A 459 1.34 14.29 4.24
N THR A 460 1.55 15.60 4.25
CA THR A 460 2.44 16.29 3.31
C THR A 460 3.83 15.70 3.36
N PHE A 461 4.39 15.57 4.56
CA PHE A 461 5.71 15.00 4.78
C PHE A 461 5.77 13.54 4.33
N PHE A 462 4.77 12.74 4.64
CA PHE A 462 4.72 11.32 4.27
C PHE A 462 4.63 11.12 2.76
N PHE A 463 3.64 11.73 2.10
CA PHE A 463 3.44 11.56 0.67
C PHE A 463 4.54 12.20 -0.19
N ALA A 464 5.22 13.24 0.32
CA ALA A 464 6.39 13.81 -0.36
C ALA A 464 7.50 12.78 -0.58
N ALA A 465 7.72 11.84 0.35
CA ALA A 465 8.70 10.77 0.20
C ALA A 465 8.32 9.79 -0.95
N TYR A 466 7.04 9.48 -1.11
CA TYR A 466 6.55 8.63 -2.21
C TYR A 466 6.60 9.35 -3.56
N ILE A 467 6.20 10.63 -3.59
CA ILE A 467 6.30 11.46 -4.78
C ILE A 467 7.77 11.64 -5.20
N ALA A 468 8.67 11.83 -4.25
CA ALA A 468 10.10 11.96 -4.52
C ALA A 468 10.68 10.71 -5.21
N GLU A 469 10.24 9.52 -4.80
CA GLU A 469 10.64 8.27 -5.44
C GLU A 469 10.07 8.14 -6.86
N THR A 470 8.84 8.56 -7.07
CA THR A 470 8.23 8.62 -8.40
C THR A 470 8.97 9.60 -9.31
N VAL A 471 9.33 10.77 -8.77
CA VAL A 471 10.14 11.78 -9.50
C VAL A 471 11.51 11.21 -9.87
N ARG A 472 12.20 10.53 -8.95
CA ARG A 472 13.46 9.85 -9.23
C ARG A 472 13.30 8.86 -10.38
N GLY A 473 12.31 7.96 -10.30
CA GLY A 473 12.03 6.97 -11.34
C GLY A 473 11.73 7.60 -12.70
N GLY A 474 10.95 8.68 -12.73
CA GLY A 474 10.65 9.41 -13.95
C GLY A 474 11.87 10.08 -14.58
N ILE A 475 12.77 10.63 -13.76
CA ILE A 475 14.03 11.25 -14.25
C ILE A 475 14.98 10.18 -14.80
N GLU A 476 15.12 9.05 -14.08
CA GLU A 476 16.02 7.97 -14.48
C GLU A 476 15.54 7.21 -15.73
N ASN A 477 14.25 7.24 -16.02
CA ASN A 477 13.68 6.65 -17.24
C ASN A 477 13.90 7.48 -18.51
N ILE A 478 14.40 8.73 -18.41
CA ILE A 478 14.72 9.52 -19.60
C ILE A 478 15.98 8.95 -20.28
N PRO A 479 15.92 8.64 -21.59
CA PRO A 479 17.06 8.09 -22.30
C PRO A 479 18.33 8.95 -22.15
N PRO A 480 19.48 8.36 -21.79
CA PRO A 480 20.75 9.10 -21.56
C PRO A 480 21.14 10.01 -22.73
N GLY A 481 20.85 9.60 -23.97
CA GLY A 481 21.13 10.40 -25.17
C GLY A 481 20.45 11.77 -25.20
N GLN A 482 19.27 11.92 -24.55
CA GLN A 482 18.63 13.24 -24.41
C GLN A 482 19.45 14.19 -23.55
N VAL A 483 20.02 13.68 -22.47
CA VAL A 483 20.89 14.46 -21.56
C VAL A 483 22.23 14.75 -22.21
N GLU A 484 22.78 13.81 -22.98
CA GLU A 484 24.04 13.98 -23.71
C GLU A 484 23.91 15.01 -24.84
N ALA A 485 22.84 14.95 -25.64
CA ALA A 485 22.54 15.92 -26.67
C ALA A 485 22.36 17.34 -26.10
N ALA A 486 21.66 17.48 -24.98
CA ALA A 486 21.49 18.75 -24.29
C ALA A 486 22.84 19.36 -23.85
N LYS A 487 23.74 18.51 -23.31
CA LYS A 487 25.09 18.95 -22.93
C LYS A 487 25.96 19.33 -24.16
N ALA A 488 25.86 18.54 -25.23
CA ALA A 488 26.56 18.85 -26.48
C ALA A 488 26.09 20.19 -27.08
N SER A 489 24.83 20.56 -26.87
CA SER A 489 24.25 21.86 -27.25
C SER A 489 24.61 22.98 -26.26
N GLY A 490 25.51 22.75 -25.29
CA GLY A 490 25.96 23.77 -24.33
C GLY A 490 25.00 24.10 -23.21
N LEU A 491 23.94 23.31 -23.00
CA LEU A 491 22.99 23.55 -21.91
C LEU A 491 23.63 23.21 -20.55
N SER A 492 23.43 24.09 -19.57
CA SER A 492 23.83 23.83 -18.19
C SER A 492 22.94 22.70 -17.60
N TYR A 493 23.36 22.12 -16.46
CA TYR A 493 22.59 21.10 -15.76
C TYR A 493 21.17 21.58 -15.45
N PHE A 494 21.02 22.80 -14.95
CA PHE A 494 19.69 23.36 -14.61
C PHE A 494 18.84 23.58 -15.88
N GLN A 495 19.44 24.06 -16.95
CA GLN A 495 18.74 24.23 -18.24
C GLN A 495 18.33 22.87 -18.83
N THR A 496 19.20 21.88 -18.79
CA THR A 496 18.89 20.50 -19.22
C THR A 496 17.73 19.93 -18.42
N MET A 497 17.80 20.07 -17.10
CA MET A 497 16.74 19.57 -16.21
C MET A 497 15.40 20.26 -16.51
N ARG A 498 15.38 21.60 -16.57
CA ARG A 498 14.16 22.38 -16.74
C ARG A 498 13.55 22.26 -18.14
N LYS A 499 14.38 22.25 -19.21
CA LYS A 499 13.88 22.32 -20.59
C LYS A 499 13.68 20.95 -21.24
N ILE A 500 14.44 19.93 -20.83
CA ILE A 500 14.48 18.61 -21.49
C ILE A 500 13.93 17.51 -20.57
N VAL A 501 14.53 17.34 -19.39
CA VAL A 501 14.27 16.17 -18.54
C VAL A 501 12.91 16.28 -17.83
N LEU A 502 12.68 17.34 -17.07
CA LEU A 502 11.46 17.48 -16.26
C LEU A 502 10.16 17.48 -17.08
N PRO A 503 10.05 18.18 -18.24
CA PRO A 503 8.81 18.14 -19.01
C PRO A 503 8.47 16.74 -19.52
N GLN A 504 9.48 15.94 -19.89
CA GLN A 504 9.28 14.56 -20.33
C GLN A 504 9.00 13.64 -19.15
N ALA A 505 9.79 13.75 -18.06
CA ALA A 505 9.62 12.97 -16.86
C ALA A 505 8.24 13.18 -16.23
N LEU A 506 7.76 14.43 -16.11
CA LEU A 506 6.44 14.74 -15.55
C LEU A 506 5.31 14.08 -16.35
N LYS A 507 5.39 14.07 -17.68
CA LYS A 507 4.38 13.38 -18.51
C LYS A 507 4.32 11.88 -18.19
N GLN A 508 5.48 11.23 -18.04
CA GLN A 508 5.55 9.79 -17.72
C GLN A 508 5.09 9.48 -16.30
N MET A 509 5.33 10.39 -15.35
CA MET A 509 4.96 10.21 -13.94
C MET A 509 3.49 10.50 -13.65
N LEU A 510 2.80 11.25 -14.51
CA LEU A 510 1.47 11.77 -14.24
C LEU A 510 0.45 10.69 -13.81
N PRO A 511 0.38 9.49 -14.45
CA PRO A 511 -0.52 8.43 -14.02
C PRO A 511 -0.22 7.93 -12.59
N ALA A 512 1.07 7.76 -12.26
CA ALA A 512 1.48 7.34 -10.92
C ALA A 512 1.16 8.40 -9.86
N LEU A 513 1.35 9.69 -10.18
CA LEU A 513 1.01 10.81 -9.30
C LEU A 513 -0.49 10.85 -9.00
N VAL A 514 -1.35 10.65 -9.99
CA VAL A 514 -2.81 10.56 -9.76
C VAL A 514 -3.15 9.39 -8.84
N GLY A 515 -2.48 8.24 -9.00
CA GLY A 515 -2.62 7.11 -8.09
C GLY A 515 -2.27 7.47 -6.64
N MET A 516 -1.21 8.26 -6.43
CA MET A 516 -0.83 8.75 -5.09
C MET A 516 -1.84 9.74 -4.54
N PHE A 517 -2.45 10.57 -5.38
CA PHE A 517 -3.49 11.50 -4.96
C PHE A 517 -4.74 10.77 -4.48
N ILE A 518 -5.12 9.69 -5.16
CA ILE A 518 -6.21 8.83 -4.70
C ILE A 518 -5.86 8.19 -3.35
N ALA A 519 -4.63 7.71 -3.18
CA ALA A 519 -4.17 7.16 -1.91
C ALA A 519 -4.22 8.21 -0.80
N ALA A 520 -3.68 9.42 -1.03
CA ALA A 520 -3.71 10.51 -0.05
C ALA A 520 -5.14 10.89 0.36
N PHE A 521 -6.09 10.98 -0.59
CA PHE A 521 -7.49 11.24 -0.26
C PHE A 521 -8.09 10.15 0.64
N LYS A 522 -7.81 8.88 0.38
CA LYS A 522 -8.29 7.79 1.24
C LYS A 522 -7.64 7.82 2.62
N ASP A 523 -6.36 8.14 2.66
CA ASP A 523 -5.59 8.16 3.90
C ASP A 523 -5.90 9.39 4.79
N THR A 524 -6.69 10.39 4.30
CA THR A 524 -7.25 11.43 5.19
C THR A 524 -8.10 10.81 6.30
N SER A 525 -8.69 9.63 6.07
CA SER A 525 -9.43 8.88 7.08
C SER A 525 -8.61 8.59 8.34
N LEU A 526 -7.27 8.51 8.25
CA LEU A 526 -6.38 8.26 9.39
C LEU A 526 -6.30 9.44 10.36
N ALA A 527 -6.61 10.65 9.89
CA ALA A 527 -6.61 11.84 10.74
C ALA A 527 -7.67 11.79 11.86
N TYR A 528 -8.66 10.87 11.72
CA TYR A 528 -9.64 10.60 12.78
C TYR A 528 -8.98 10.28 14.12
N ILE A 529 -7.78 9.64 14.12
CA ILE A 529 -7.12 9.14 15.32
C ILE A 529 -6.65 10.26 16.26
N ILE A 530 -6.29 11.42 15.71
CA ILE A 530 -5.91 12.62 16.46
C ILE A 530 -7.07 13.61 16.62
N GLY A 531 -8.32 13.16 16.37
CA GLY A 531 -9.53 13.94 16.61
C GLY A 531 -9.95 14.88 15.48
N VAL A 532 -9.34 14.80 14.28
CA VAL A 532 -9.78 15.61 13.13
C VAL A 532 -11.16 15.19 12.68
N MET A 533 -12.10 16.14 12.65
CA MET A 533 -13.49 15.90 12.29
C MET A 533 -13.70 15.78 10.77
N GLU A 534 -12.92 14.88 10.13
CA GLU A 534 -13.13 14.48 8.75
C GLU A 534 -14.25 13.41 8.64
N LEU A 535 -14.48 12.89 7.44
CA LEU A 535 -15.62 12.00 7.14
C LEU A 535 -15.69 10.75 8.04
N THR A 536 -14.57 10.12 8.35
CA THR A 536 -14.54 8.90 9.19
C THR A 536 -14.84 9.22 10.65
N ARG A 537 -14.29 10.34 11.17
CA ARG A 537 -14.58 10.81 12.52
C ARG A 537 -16.03 11.22 12.67
N ALA A 538 -16.60 11.90 11.67
CA ALA A 538 -18.01 12.24 11.64
C ALA A 538 -18.89 10.99 11.72
N ALA A 539 -18.57 9.97 10.91
CA ALA A 539 -19.30 8.70 10.94
C ALA A 539 -19.17 7.98 12.29
N TYR A 540 -17.96 7.93 12.85
CA TYR A 540 -17.72 7.35 14.17
C TYR A 540 -18.51 8.05 15.27
N ALA A 541 -18.54 9.38 15.27
CA ALA A 541 -19.31 10.17 16.23
C ALA A 541 -20.82 9.93 16.10
N ILE A 542 -21.34 9.85 14.86
CA ILE A 542 -22.76 9.52 14.60
C ILE A 542 -23.08 8.10 15.06
N ASN A 543 -22.21 7.14 14.76
CA ASN A 543 -22.40 5.76 15.17
C ASN A 543 -22.45 5.62 16.69
N ASN A 544 -21.53 6.27 17.42
CA ASN A 544 -21.50 6.23 18.88
C ASN A 544 -22.73 6.91 19.52
N ARG A 545 -23.29 7.93 18.86
CA ARG A 545 -24.51 8.58 19.32
C ARG A 545 -25.76 7.72 19.12
N LEU A 546 -25.84 7.02 17.97
CA LEU A 546 -27.03 6.26 17.58
C LEU A 546 -27.01 4.82 18.05
N MET A 547 -25.84 4.17 18.04
CA MET A 547 -25.54 2.79 18.45
C MET A 547 -26.31 1.66 17.74
N VAL A 548 -27.29 1.98 16.90
CA VAL A 548 -28.24 1.02 16.32
C VAL A 548 -28.07 0.87 14.80
N TYR A 549 -27.41 1.81 14.12
CA TYR A 549 -27.35 1.89 12.66
C TYR A 549 -25.93 1.87 12.10
N PRO A 550 -25.00 1.03 12.59
CA PRO A 550 -23.62 1.01 12.10
C PRO A 550 -23.56 0.60 10.63
N PHE A 551 -24.47 -0.27 10.17
CA PHE A 551 -24.49 -0.76 8.81
C PHE A 551 -24.79 0.36 7.80
N GLU A 552 -25.77 1.21 8.08
CA GLU A 552 -26.14 2.35 7.26
C GLU A 552 -25.02 3.40 7.22
N ILE A 553 -24.45 3.72 8.38
CA ILE A 553 -23.45 4.78 8.51
C ILE A 553 -22.14 4.41 7.82
N TYR A 554 -21.58 3.22 8.14
CA TYR A 554 -20.29 2.82 7.55
C TYR A 554 -20.40 2.47 6.07
N THR A 555 -21.55 1.94 5.61
CA THR A 555 -21.81 1.77 4.18
C THR A 555 -21.88 3.13 3.46
N THR A 556 -22.56 4.12 4.05
CA THR A 556 -22.68 5.45 3.45
C THR A 556 -21.32 6.11 3.26
N ILE A 557 -20.44 6.09 4.26
CA ILE A 557 -19.12 6.68 4.10
C ILE A 557 -18.23 5.87 3.15
N ALA A 558 -18.35 4.54 3.14
CA ALA A 558 -17.65 3.71 2.17
C ALA A 558 -18.06 4.08 0.73
N VAL A 559 -19.36 4.30 0.49
CA VAL A 559 -19.88 4.76 -0.81
C VAL A 559 -19.36 6.17 -1.15
N LEU A 560 -19.34 7.11 -0.20
CA LEU A 560 -18.81 8.45 -0.43
C LEU A 560 -17.32 8.42 -0.81
N TYR A 561 -16.48 7.72 -0.05
CA TYR A 561 -15.06 7.56 -0.40
C TYR A 561 -14.88 6.84 -1.74
N PHE A 562 -15.64 5.77 -1.98
CA PHE A 562 -15.61 5.05 -3.24
C PHE A 562 -15.93 5.95 -4.44
N LEU A 563 -17.00 6.72 -4.35
CA LEU A 563 -17.46 7.60 -5.45
C LEU A 563 -16.35 8.57 -5.89
N PHE A 564 -15.78 9.31 -4.93
CA PHE A 564 -14.73 10.28 -5.24
C PHE A 564 -13.44 9.61 -5.72
N SER A 565 -13.00 8.55 -5.05
CA SER A 565 -11.81 7.78 -5.46
C SER A 565 -11.98 7.15 -6.85
N TYR A 566 -13.18 6.62 -7.15
CA TYR A 566 -13.47 5.99 -8.43
C TYR A 566 -13.50 7.01 -9.59
N ILE A 567 -14.10 8.18 -9.37
CA ILE A 567 -14.07 9.29 -10.35
C ILE A 567 -12.62 9.68 -10.66
N MET A 568 -11.79 9.85 -9.63
CA MET A 568 -10.36 10.15 -9.80
C MET A 568 -9.63 9.00 -10.54
N SER A 569 -9.95 7.74 -10.22
CA SER A 569 -9.39 6.56 -10.89
C SER A 569 -9.77 6.49 -12.38
N LEU A 570 -11.01 6.83 -12.73
CA LEU A 570 -11.43 6.93 -14.13
C LEU A 570 -10.65 8.00 -14.89
N TYR A 571 -10.42 9.15 -14.24
CA TYR A 571 -9.60 10.21 -14.83
C TYR A 571 -8.16 9.77 -15.03
N ALA A 572 -7.56 9.09 -14.04
CA ALA A 572 -6.22 8.51 -14.13
C ALA A 572 -6.09 7.55 -15.33
N LYS A 573 -7.05 6.62 -15.48
CA LYS A 573 -7.09 5.67 -16.61
C LYS A 573 -7.22 6.37 -17.97
N ARG A 574 -7.98 7.47 -18.06
CA ARG A 574 -8.08 8.28 -19.29
C ARG A 574 -6.75 8.96 -19.62
N LEU A 575 -6.09 9.49 -18.59
CA LEU A 575 -4.81 10.17 -18.74
C LEU A 575 -3.70 9.19 -19.20
N GLU A 576 -3.65 8.02 -18.60
CA GLU A 576 -2.72 6.95 -18.97
C GLU A 576 -2.87 6.55 -20.44
N ARG A 577 -4.11 6.36 -20.92
CA ARG A 577 -4.39 6.04 -22.33
C ARG A 577 -3.95 7.15 -23.30
N LYS A 578 -4.03 8.42 -22.89
CA LYS A 578 -3.59 9.55 -23.72
C LYS A 578 -2.07 9.66 -23.80
N LEU A 579 -1.37 9.27 -22.74
CA LEU A 579 0.08 9.40 -22.63
C LEU A 579 0.83 8.17 -23.15
N SER A 580 0.21 7.00 -23.16
CA SER A 580 0.77 5.72 -23.62
C SER A 580 -0.17 5.04 -24.62
N PRO A 581 -0.28 5.53 -25.87
CA PRO A 581 -1.23 5.00 -26.85
C PRO A 581 -0.90 3.58 -27.34
N GLU A 582 0.31 3.07 -27.11
CA GLU A 582 0.78 1.77 -27.64
C GLU A 582 0.38 0.55 -26.80
N ASN A 583 -0.23 0.72 -25.64
CA ASN A 583 -0.68 -0.41 -24.80
C ASN A 583 -2.00 -1.01 -25.32
N VAL A 584 -1.90 -1.84 -26.37
CA VAL A 584 -3.01 -2.63 -26.90
C VAL A 584 -3.26 -3.83 -25.97
N ARG A 585 -4.49 -3.97 -25.46
CA ARG A 585 -4.91 -5.04 -24.55
C ARG A 585 -4.74 -6.43 -25.18
N ILE A 586 -4.16 -7.36 -24.42
CA ILE A 586 -4.27 -8.80 -24.71
C ILE A 586 -5.58 -9.28 -24.07
N GLU A 587 -6.55 -9.69 -24.89
CA GLU A 587 -7.69 -10.49 -24.45
C GLU A 587 -7.29 -11.96 -24.60
N MET A 588 -7.31 -12.73 -23.49
CA MET A 588 -7.10 -14.18 -23.48
C MET A 588 -8.43 -14.92 -23.51
#